data_cc6a70f23d1827232ed1b5cf104c4093
#
_entry.id   cc6a70f23d1827232ed1b5cf104c4093
#
_cell.length_a   1.000
_cell.length_b   1.000
_cell.length_c   1.000
_cell.angle_alpha   90.00
_cell.angle_beta   90.00
_cell.angle_gamma   90.00
#
_symmetry.space_group_name_H-M   'P 1'
#
loop_
_entity.id
_entity.type
_entity.pdbx_description
1 polymer ?
#
loop_
_entity_poly.entity_id
_entity_poly.type
_entity_poly.pdbx_seq_one_letter_code
_entity_poly.pdbx_strand_id
1 'polypeptide(L)'
;MSTSLGDKIKLIRGTTGLNQIKFSELVGIGISSYKKYESGNRDVGAQSLLSIANHPQFKKYALWLITGETNPAAGQFAPGDVIDELGLLNEEEFEEQFIDTSIKSLMMFFHLDWFRVNPDKKIDINDCGKLLLKDLKPIIDARASKPANNQKTA
;
A
#
# COMPACT_ATOMS: atom_id res chain seq x y z
N MET A 1 11.88 -16.28 13.19
CA MET A 1 11.01 -16.26 14.38
C MET A 1 9.59 -15.96 13.92
N SER A 2 8.63 -16.81 14.30
CA SER A 2 7.22 -16.58 13.94
C SER A 2 6.67 -15.48 14.86
N THR A 3 6.23 -14.38 14.30
CA THR A 3 5.58 -13.28 15.05
C THR A 3 4.23 -13.78 15.56
N SER A 4 3.97 -13.69 16.86
CA SER A 4 2.68 -14.12 17.43
C SER A 4 1.53 -13.25 16.93
N LEU A 5 0.29 -13.76 16.99
CA LEU A 5 -0.90 -12.95 16.65
C LEU A 5 -1.01 -11.69 17.53
N GLY A 6 -0.63 -11.78 18.79
CA GLY A 6 -0.60 -10.63 19.70
C GLY A 6 0.39 -9.56 19.25
N ASP A 7 1.60 -9.95 18.83
CA ASP A 7 2.60 -9.03 18.27
C ASP A 7 2.11 -8.39 16.98
N LYS A 8 1.46 -9.17 16.10
CA LYS A 8 0.89 -8.64 14.86
C LYS A 8 -0.18 -7.58 15.13
N ILE A 9 -1.08 -7.81 16.08
CA ILE A 9 -2.10 -6.82 16.47
C ILE A 9 -1.44 -5.56 17.06
N LYS A 10 -0.40 -5.72 17.87
CA LYS A 10 0.37 -4.60 18.39
C LYS A 10 1.03 -3.78 17.30
N LEU A 11 1.57 -4.42 16.25
CA LEU A 11 2.12 -3.72 15.08
C LEU A 11 1.04 -2.94 14.31
N ILE A 12 -0.14 -3.54 14.09
CA ILE A 12 -1.28 -2.84 13.46
C ILE A 12 -1.69 -1.62 14.29
N ARG A 13 -1.81 -1.76 15.61
CA ARG A 13 -2.07 -0.60 16.49
C ARG A 13 -0.99 0.47 16.35
N GLY A 14 0.27 0.07 16.25
CA GLY A 14 1.40 0.99 16.06
C GLY A 14 1.23 1.92 14.87
N THR A 15 0.61 1.45 13.78
CA THR A 15 0.35 2.29 12.59
C THR A 15 -0.64 3.42 12.84
N THR A 16 -1.45 3.33 13.89
CA THR A 16 -2.47 4.34 14.22
C THR A 16 -2.01 5.38 15.23
N GLY A 17 -0.90 5.14 15.93
CA GLY A 17 -0.48 5.96 17.07
C GLY A 17 -1.41 5.88 18.29
N LEU A 18 -2.46 5.05 18.27
CA LEU A 18 -3.41 4.92 19.38
C LEU A 18 -2.84 4.09 20.52
N ASN A 19 -3.24 4.45 21.73
CA ASN A 19 -2.99 3.60 22.90
C ASN A 19 -3.92 2.36 22.91
N GLN A 20 -3.65 1.40 23.78
CA GLN A 20 -4.42 0.15 23.87
C GLN A 20 -5.91 0.36 24.13
N ILE A 21 -6.27 1.37 24.94
CA ILE A 21 -7.67 1.67 25.28
C ILE A 21 -8.42 2.12 24.03
N LYS A 22 -7.93 3.17 23.39
CA LYS A 22 -8.57 3.75 22.19
C LYS A 22 -8.62 2.78 21.02
N PHE A 23 -7.56 1.97 20.84
CA PHE A 23 -7.54 0.98 19.78
C PHE A 23 -8.53 -0.16 20.05
N SER A 24 -8.61 -0.65 21.29
CA SER A 24 -9.56 -1.71 21.66
C SER A 24 -11.02 -1.26 21.49
N GLU A 25 -11.33 0.00 21.80
CA GLU A 25 -12.65 0.61 21.53
C GLU A 25 -12.92 0.69 20.01
N LEU A 26 -11.95 1.14 19.22
CA LEU A 26 -12.06 1.26 17.77
C LEU A 26 -12.41 -0.07 17.10
N VAL A 27 -11.77 -1.16 17.53
CA VAL A 27 -12.00 -2.50 16.95
C VAL A 27 -13.07 -3.33 17.68
N GLY A 28 -13.74 -2.75 18.69
CA GLY A 28 -14.82 -3.41 19.42
C GLY A 28 -14.35 -4.59 20.30
N ILE A 29 -13.13 -4.55 20.82
CA ILE A 29 -12.56 -5.59 21.69
C ILE A 29 -12.48 -5.05 23.12
N GLY A 30 -12.96 -5.81 24.11
CA GLY A 30 -12.83 -5.41 25.52
C GLY A 30 -11.37 -5.23 25.94
N ILE A 31 -11.05 -4.10 26.59
CA ILE A 31 -9.69 -3.69 26.94
C ILE A 31 -8.92 -4.76 27.73
N SER A 32 -9.59 -5.47 28.64
CA SER A 32 -8.92 -6.50 29.45
C SER A 32 -8.48 -7.70 28.60
N SER A 33 -9.25 -8.09 27.60
CA SER A 33 -8.90 -9.13 26.62
C SER A 33 -7.79 -8.64 25.69
N TYR A 34 -7.91 -7.41 25.20
CA TYR A 34 -6.94 -6.80 24.31
C TYR A 34 -5.53 -6.75 24.93
N LYS A 35 -5.43 -6.29 26.19
CA LYS A 35 -4.14 -6.29 26.92
C LYS A 35 -3.52 -7.67 27.05
N LYS A 36 -4.34 -8.70 27.29
CA LYS A 36 -3.87 -10.09 27.38
C LYS A 36 -3.39 -10.63 26.03
N TYR A 37 -3.99 -10.19 24.92
CA TYR A 37 -3.54 -10.54 23.58
C TYR A 37 -2.16 -9.96 23.27
N GLU A 38 -1.96 -8.65 23.48
CA GLU A 38 -0.67 -8.01 23.23
C GLU A 38 0.45 -8.47 24.17
N SER A 39 0.11 -8.91 25.39
CA SER A 39 1.09 -9.45 26.33
C SER A 39 1.42 -10.93 26.11
N GLY A 40 0.74 -11.60 25.16
CA GLY A 40 0.89 -13.03 24.95
C GLY A 40 0.29 -13.93 26.04
N ASN A 41 -0.42 -13.34 27.03
CA ASN A 41 -1.05 -14.08 28.14
C ASN A 41 -2.34 -14.81 27.74
N ARG A 42 -2.81 -14.57 26.54
CA ARG A 42 -4.01 -15.21 25.96
C ARG A 42 -3.93 -15.19 24.45
N ASP A 43 -4.34 -16.29 23.84
CA ASP A 43 -4.49 -16.37 22.39
C ASP A 43 -5.62 -15.48 21.89
N VAL A 44 -5.43 -14.92 20.69
CA VAL A 44 -6.42 -14.05 20.05
C VAL A 44 -7.58 -14.89 19.55
N GLY A 45 -8.76 -14.67 20.10
CA GLY A 45 -9.97 -15.37 19.66
C GLY A 45 -10.39 -15.00 18.25
N ALA A 46 -11.01 -15.94 17.52
CA ALA A 46 -11.44 -15.77 16.13
C ALA A 46 -12.31 -14.52 15.93
N GLN A 47 -13.24 -14.25 16.84
CA GLN A 47 -14.10 -13.06 16.76
C GLN A 47 -13.31 -11.75 16.82
N SER A 48 -12.31 -11.67 17.69
CA SER A 48 -11.43 -10.50 17.80
C SER A 48 -10.58 -10.33 16.55
N LEU A 49 -10.10 -11.43 15.99
CA LEU A 49 -9.33 -11.44 14.74
C LEU A 49 -10.18 -10.91 13.57
N LEU A 50 -11.42 -11.38 13.45
CA LEU A 50 -12.37 -10.93 12.42
C LEU A 50 -12.74 -9.45 12.59
N SER A 51 -12.90 -8.97 13.83
CA SER A 51 -13.17 -7.55 14.10
C SER A 51 -12.07 -6.65 13.57
N ILE A 52 -10.80 -7.05 13.73
CA ILE A 52 -9.66 -6.29 13.21
C ILE A 52 -9.56 -6.44 11.68
N ALA A 53 -9.64 -7.68 11.16
CA ALA A 53 -9.46 -7.95 9.73
C ALA A 53 -10.54 -7.31 8.84
N ASN A 54 -11.76 -7.15 9.36
CA ASN A 54 -12.88 -6.52 8.64
C ASN A 54 -12.98 -5.00 8.86
N HIS A 55 -12.18 -4.45 9.78
CA HIS A 55 -12.21 -3.01 10.03
C HIS A 55 -11.71 -2.23 8.80
N PRO A 56 -12.42 -1.17 8.33
CA PRO A 56 -12.07 -0.45 7.10
C PRO A 56 -10.60 0.01 7.03
N GLN A 57 -10.05 0.49 8.15
CA GLN A 57 -8.66 0.96 8.22
C GLN A 57 -7.63 -0.17 8.22
N PHE A 58 -8.00 -1.40 8.63
CA PHE A 58 -7.08 -2.52 8.84
C PHE A 58 -7.27 -3.67 7.85
N LYS A 59 -8.32 -3.62 7.04
CA LYS A 59 -8.61 -4.63 6.01
C LYS A 59 -7.41 -4.89 5.09
N LYS A 60 -6.62 -3.88 4.82
CA LYS A 60 -5.37 -3.99 4.05
C LYS A 60 -4.30 -4.86 4.70
N TYR A 61 -4.41 -5.17 5.98
CA TYR A 61 -3.49 -6.05 6.72
C TYR A 61 -4.07 -7.44 6.97
N ALA A 62 -5.27 -7.76 6.46
CA ALA A 62 -5.99 -8.98 6.81
C ALA A 62 -5.22 -10.25 6.43
N LEU A 63 -4.67 -10.32 5.22
CA LEU A 63 -3.87 -11.46 4.78
C LEU A 63 -2.64 -11.64 5.68
N TRP A 64 -1.88 -10.57 5.87
CA TRP A 64 -0.68 -10.60 6.71
C TRP A 64 -0.99 -10.94 8.17
N LEU A 65 -2.07 -10.45 8.73
CA LEU A 65 -2.49 -10.76 10.09
C LEU A 65 -2.70 -12.27 10.29
N ILE A 66 -3.33 -12.92 9.32
CA ILE A 66 -3.69 -14.34 9.42
C ILE A 66 -2.52 -15.25 9.02
N THR A 67 -1.92 -15.01 7.86
CA THR A 67 -0.94 -15.90 7.25
C THR A 67 0.51 -15.46 7.45
N GLY A 68 0.76 -14.17 7.66
CA GLY A 68 2.09 -13.57 7.63
C GLY A 68 2.56 -13.18 6.22
N GLU A 69 1.76 -13.46 5.20
CA GLU A 69 2.07 -13.14 3.81
C GLU A 69 1.45 -11.81 3.39
N THR A 70 2.02 -11.17 2.38
CA THR A 70 1.49 -9.95 1.77
C THR A 70 1.20 -10.17 0.30
N ASN A 71 0.25 -9.43 -0.25
CA ASN A 71 -0.04 -9.38 -1.68
C ASN A 71 -0.36 -7.94 -2.07
N PRO A 72 0.65 -7.10 -2.35
CA PRO A 72 0.46 -5.70 -2.72
C PRO A 72 -0.45 -5.51 -3.94
N ALA A 73 -0.39 -6.42 -4.92
CA ALA A 73 -1.25 -6.37 -6.10
C ALA A 73 -2.75 -6.56 -5.76
N ALA A 74 -3.06 -7.21 -4.63
CA ALA A 74 -4.41 -7.36 -4.11
C ALA A 74 -4.72 -6.38 -2.95
N GLY A 75 -3.90 -5.34 -2.77
CA GLY A 75 -4.07 -4.36 -1.69
C GLY A 75 -3.82 -4.93 -0.29
N GLN A 76 -3.02 -6.01 -0.16
CA GLN A 76 -2.72 -6.66 1.11
C GLN A 76 -1.26 -6.43 1.50
N PHE A 77 -1.05 -5.73 2.59
CA PHE A 77 0.24 -5.24 3.08
C PHE A 77 0.56 -5.74 4.48
N ALA A 78 1.80 -5.54 4.93
CA ALA A 78 2.19 -5.63 6.33
C ALA A 78 2.26 -4.22 6.97
N PRO A 79 2.07 -4.11 8.30
CA PRO A 79 2.36 -2.86 9.00
C PRO A 79 3.83 -2.47 8.84
N GLY A 80 4.06 -1.24 8.33
CA GLY A 80 5.40 -0.74 8.04
C GLY A 80 5.85 -0.92 6.59
N ASP A 81 5.10 -1.65 5.77
CA ASP A 81 5.31 -1.59 4.33
C ASP A 81 5.09 -0.14 3.85
N VAL A 82 5.99 0.32 3.00
CA VAL A 82 5.76 1.56 2.27
C VAL A 82 4.60 1.26 1.32
N ILE A 83 3.41 1.68 1.74
CA ILE A 83 2.25 1.67 0.85
C ILE A 83 2.54 2.76 -0.16
N ASP A 84 3.01 2.34 -1.33
CA ASP A 84 3.06 3.22 -2.46
C ASP A 84 1.61 3.64 -2.73
N GLU A 85 1.27 4.90 -2.51
CA GLU A 85 -0.10 5.40 -2.72
C GLU A 85 -0.58 5.08 -4.14
N LEU A 86 0.35 4.96 -5.08
CA LEU A 86 0.13 4.48 -6.44
C LEU A 86 -0.38 3.02 -6.51
N GLY A 87 0.00 2.15 -5.55
CA GLY A 87 -0.49 0.76 -5.48
C GLY A 87 -1.91 0.60 -4.95
N LEU A 88 -2.52 1.68 -4.44
CA LEU A 88 -3.92 1.70 -3.99
C LEU A 88 -4.88 2.27 -5.04
N LEU A 89 -4.36 2.81 -6.14
CA LEU A 89 -5.15 3.37 -7.21
C LEU A 89 -5.81 2.24 -8.01
N ASN A 90 -7.08 2.44 -8.36
CA ASN A 90 -7.67 1.61 -9.39
C ASN A 90 -7.03 1.94 -10.75
N GLU A 91 -7.33 1.16 -11.77
CA GLU A 91 -6.72 1.29 -13.10
C GLU A 91 -6.91 2.69 -13.70
N GLU A 92 -8.10 3.25 -13.58
CA GLU A 92 -8.46 4.57 -14.11
C GLU A 92 -7.73 5.69 -13.36
N GLU A 93 -7.71 5.62 -12.03
CA GLU A 93 -6.98 6.57 -11.18
C GLU A 93 -5.46 6.50 -11.43
N PHE A 94 -4.91 5.30 -11.63
CA PHE A 94 -3.51 5.12 -11.97
C PHE A 94 -3.17 5.76 -13.32
N GLU A 95 -3.97 5.52 -14.35
CA GLU A 95 -3.75 6.11 -15.68
C GLU A 95 -3.81 7.64 -15.64
N GLU A 96 -4.82 8.21 -14.96
CA GLU A 96 -4.97 9.65 -14.81
C GLU A 96 -3.77 10.27 -14.06
N GLN A 97 -3.38 9.70 -12.94
CA GLN A 97 -2.26 10.18 -12.14
C GLN A 97 -0.91 10.03 -12.87
N PHE A 98 -0.74 8.94 -13.62
CA PHE A 98 0.44 8.74 -14.45
C PHE A 98 0.57 9.82 -15.52
N ILE A 99 -0.52 10.10 -16.25
CA ILE A 99 -0.57 11.14 -17.29
C ILE A 99 -0.25 12.50 -16.68
N ASP A 100 -0.93 12.88 -15.60
CA ASP A 100 -0.74 14.17 -14.92
C ASP A 100 0.70 14.35 -14.41
N THR A 101 1.27 13.32 -13.79
CA THR A 101 2.67 13.35 -13.32
C THR A 101 3.66 13.45 -14.47
N SER A 102 3.42 12.73 -15.57
CA SER A 102 4.24 12.79 -16.78
C SER A 102 4.22 14.18 -17.38
N ILE A 103 3.06 14.81 -17.49
CA ILE A 103 2.91 16.19 -17.98
C ILE A 103 3.68 17.17 -17.11
N LYS A 104 3.55 17.07 -15.79
CA LYS A 104 4.29 17.92 -14.82
C LYS A 104 5.80 17.78 -15.00
N SER A 105 6.29 16.56 -15.18
CA SER A 105 7.71 16.28 -15.40
C SER A 105 8.21 16.88 -16.73
N LEU A 106 7.44 16.72 -17.81
CA LEU A 106 7.77 17.33 -19.12
C LEU A 106 7.80 18.86 -19.04
N MET A 107 6.82 19.46 -18.36
CA MET A 107 6.79 20.92 -18.15
C MET A 107 8.01 21.42 -17.37
N MET A 108 8.48 20.64 -16.40
CA MET A 108 9.70 20.96 -15.66
C MET A 108 10.92 20.97 -16.59
N PHE A 109 11.06 20.02 -17.51
CA PHE A 109 12.17 19.99 -18.47
C PHE A 109 12.13 21.17 -19.43
N PHE A 110 10.95 21.64 -19.84
CA PHE A 110 10.83 22.90 -20.60
C PHE A 110 11.23 24.12 -19.76
N HIS A 111 10.86 24.17 -18.49
CA HIS A 111 11.23 25.25 -17.56
C HIS A 111 12.76 25.32 -17.30
N LEU A 112 13.43 24.17 -17.33
CA LEU A 112 14.89 24.07 -17.19
C LEU A 112 15.65 24.30 -18.51
N ASP A 113 14.94 24.65 -19.57
CA ASP A 113 15.52 24.88 -20.92
C ASP A 113 16.23 23.63 -21.51
N TRP A 114 15.93 22.44 -20.97
CA TRP A 114 16.49 21.19 -21.48
C TRP A 114 15.85 20.77 -22.79
N PHE A 115 14.60 21.12 -23.00
CA PHE A 115 13.85 20.91 -24.25
C PHE A 115 13.26 22.22 -24.73
N ARG A 116 13.27 22.42 -26.06
CA ARG A 116 12.60 23.55 -26.71
C ARG A 116 11.47 23.02 -27.56
N VAL A 117 10.31 23.64 -27.44
CA VAL A 117 9.17 23.33 -28.32
C VAL A 117 9.50 23.76 -29.71
N ASN A 118 9.32 22.87 -30.71
CA ASN A 118 9.44 23.22 -32.11
C ASN A 118 8.26 24.14 -32.47
N PRO A 119 8.51 25.41 -32.88
CA PRO A 119 7.44 26.37 -33.18
C PRO A 119 6.59 25.97 -34.41
N ASP A 120 7.14 25.13 -35.29
CA ASP A 120 6.47 24.66 -36.48
C ASP A 120 5.55 23.45 -36.27
N LYS A 121 5.56 22.88 -35.07
CA LYS A 121 4.73 21.72 -34.71
C LYS A 121 3.90 22.03 -33.47
N LYS A 122 2.59 21.91 -33.64
CA LYS A 122 1.68 21.92 -32.49
C LYS A 122 1.82 20.57 -31.72
N ILE A 123 2.39 20.62 -30.55
CA ILE A 123 2.48 19.47 -29.66
C ILE A 123 1.38 19.63 -28.59
N ASP A 124 0.47 18.65 -28.50
CA ASP A 124 -0.42 18.54 -27.36
C ASP A 124 0.31 17.77 -26.26
N ILE A 125 0.53 18.44 -25.15
CA ILE A 125 1.27 17.88 -24.02
C ILE A 125 0.52 16.73 -23.36
N ASN A 126 -0.84 16.73 -23.45
CA ASN A 126 -1.67 15.63 -22.96
C ASN A 126 -1.46 14.36 -23.79
N ASP A 127 -1.29 14.50 -25.11
CA ASP A 127 -0.99 13.37 -25.97
C ASP A 127 0.39 12.76 -25.67
N CYS A 128 1.36 13.59 -25.25
CA CYS A 128 2.65 13.09 -24.76
C CYS A 128 2.50 12.22 -23.50
N GLY A 129 1.68 12.64 -22.55
CA GLY A 129 1.40 11.84 -21.33
C GLY A 129 0.76 10.49 -21.65
N LYS A 130 -0.23 10.47 -22.55
CA LYS A 130 -0.89 9.25 -23.03
C LYS A 130 0.05 8.30 -23.77
N LEU A 131 0.94 8.86 -24.59
CA LEU A 131 1.94 8.07 -25.31
C LEU A 131 2.93 7.42 -24.35
N LEU A 132 3.42 8.17 -23.35
CA LEU A 132 4.29 7.64 -22.30
C LEU A 132 3.61 6.52 -21.52
N LEU A 133 2.34 6.69 -21.15
CA LEU A 133 1.58 5.64 -20.49
C LEU A 133 1.51 4.38 -21.34
N LYS A 134 1.14 4.50 -22.64
CA LYS A 134 1.05 3.37 -23.56
C LYS A 134 2.37 2.61 -23.67
N ASP A 135 3.50 3.31 -23.72
CA ASP A 135 4.81 2.69 -23.90
C ASP A 135 5.37 2.08 -22.62
N LEU A 136 5.08 2.69 -21.44
CA LEU A 136 5.62 2.25 -20.17
C LEU A 136 4.72 1.27 -19.41
N LYS A 137 3.40 1.30 -19.63
CA LYS A 137 2.44 0.42 -18.95
C LYS A 137 2.80 -1.06 -19.02
N PRO A 138 3.18 -1.64 -20.20
CA PRO A 138 3.57 -3.04 -20.27
C PRO A 138 4.78 -3.40 -19.38
N ILE A 139 5.70 -2.45 -19.19
CA ILE A 139 6.89 -2.63 -18.34
C ILE A 139 6.51 -2.60 -16.87
N ILE A 140 5.61 -1.68 -16.49
CA ILE A 140 5.10 -1.54 -15.12
C ILE A 140 4.32 -2.79 -14.72
N ASP A 141 3.41 -3.25 -15.57
CA ASP A 141 2.58 -4.45 -15.34
C ASP A 141 3.45 -5.72 -15.25
N ALA A 142 4.46 -5.84 -16.11
CA ALA A 142 5.41 -6.96 -16.06
C ALA A 142 6.21 -7.00 -14.75
N ARG A 143 6.49 -5.84 -14.14
CA ARG A 143 7.15 -5.76 -12.83
C ARG A 143 6.20 -6.15 -11.70
N ALA A 144 4.96 -5.68 -11.73
CA ALA A 144 3.95 -5.99 -10.73
C ALA A 144 3.58 -7.49 -10.72
N SER A 145 3.68 -8.15 -11.88
CA SER A 145 3.37 -9.58 -12.04
C SER A 145 4.48 -10.52 -11.57
N LYS A 146 5.70 -10.03 -11.27
CA LYS A 146 6.78 -10.87 -10.75
C LYS A 146 6.58 -11.09 -9.25
N PRO A 147 6.41 -12.34 -8.78
CA PRO A 147 6.45 -12.62 -7.35
C PRO A 147 7.80 -12.18 -6.79
N ALA A 148 7.76 -11.52 -5.62
CA ALA A 148 8.98 -11.14 -4.91
C ALA A 148 9.84 -12.39 -4.72
N ASN A 149 10.97 -12.43 -5.42
CA ASN A 149 11.92 -13.56 -5.34
C ASN A 149 12.58 -13.47 -3.96
N ASN A 150 12.15 -14.34 -3.04
CA ASN A 150 12.82 -14.55 -1.76
C ASN A 150 14.28 -14.92 -2.06
N GLN A 151 15.16 -13.94 -1.98
CA GLN A 151 16.59 -14.23 -1.91
C GLN A 151 16.83 -14.98 -0.59
N LYS A 152 16.86 -16.32 -0.69
CA LYS A 152 17.56 -17.14 0.27
C LYS A 152 19.03 -16.75 0.19
N THR A 153 19.48 -15.94 1.12
CA THR A 153 20.91 -15.90 1.45
C THR A 153 21.22 -17.14 2.27
N ALA A 154 22.08 -17.96 1.70
CA ALA A 154 22.74 -19.08 2.37
C ALA A 154 23.60 -18.59 3.54
#